data_c468a20796105fcc0ce7e4eef88e1aa3
#
_entry.id   c468a20796105fcc0ce7e4eef88e1aa3
#
_cell.length_a   1.000
_cell.length_b   1.000
_cell.length_c   1.000
_cell.angle_alpha   90.00
_cell.angle_beta   90.00
_cell.angle_gamma   90.00
#
_symmetry.space_group_name_H-M   'P 1'
#
loop_
_entity.id
_entity.type
_entity.pdbx_description
1 polymer ?
#
loop_
_entity_poly.entity_id
_entity_poly.type
_entity_poly.pdbx_seq_one_letter_code
_entity_poly.pdbx_strand_id
1 'polypeptide(L)'
;MPYSPLLIKPFRDELVDAGVKELLTPDDVDALMKKEGTTLVVVNSVCGCAAGMARPGVNQALKNDKKPDNVASVFAGQDLEATARFRSHIPDIPPSSPSLALFKDGELVFFVPKHRIEGRDANGLAADLVGMFDEFC
;
A
#
# COMPACT_ATOMS: atom_id res chain seq x y z
N MET A 1 -7.91 -14.49 12.69
CA MET A 1 -7.19 -15.64 12.14
C MET A 1 -6.78 -15.37 10.70
N PRO A 2 -5.58 -15.78 10.32
CA PRO A 2 -5.17 -15.64 8.93
C PRO A 2 -6.07 -16.46 8.00
N TYR A 3 -6.19 -15.98 6.79
CA TYR A 3 -6.93 -16.69 5.75
C TYR A 3 -6.06 -17.79 5.14
N SER A 4 -6.70 -18.74 4.44
CA SER A 4 -5.95 -19.74 3.67
C SER A 4 -5.03 -19.05 2.66
N PRO A 5 -3.75 -19.46 2.57
CA PRO A 5 -2.84 -18.89 1.57
C PRO A 5 -3.36 -19.01 0.13
N LEU A 6 -4.09 -20.07 -0.18
CA LEU A 6 -4.66 -20.27 -1.51
C LEU A 6 -5.79 -19.26 -1.80
N LEU A 7 -6.56 -18.91 -0.77
CA LEU A 7 -7.65 -17.95 -0.91
C LEU A 7 -7.14 -16.56 -1.25
N ILE A 8 -6.05 -16.12 -0.63
CA ILE A 8 -5.55 -14.75 -0.78
C ILE A 8 -4.51 -14.61 -1.89
N LYS A 9 -4.01 -15.71 -2.44
CA LYS A 9 -2.98 -15.65 -3.48
C LYS A 9 -3.34 -14.73 -4.66
N PRO A 10 -4.55 -14.77 -5.22
CA PRO A 10 -4.92 -13.84 -6.29
C PRO A 10 -4.83 -12.38 -5.84
N PHE A 11 -5.14 -12.09 -4.58
CA PHE A 11 -5.10 -10.72 -4.06
C PHE A 11 -3.65 -10.23 -3.87
N ARG A 12 -2.73 -11.14 -3.52
CA ARG A 12 -1.29 -10.82 -3.49
C ARG A 12 -0.77 -10.61 -4.90
N ASP A 13 -1.10 -11.53 -5.80
CA ASP A 13 -0.57 -11.53 -7.17
C ASP A 13 -0.97 -10.29 -7.94
N GLU A 14 -2.15 -9.75 -7.69
CA GLU A 14 -2.62 -8.53 -8.36
C GLU A 14 -1.63 -7.37 -8.20
N LEU A 15 -1.04 -7.23 -7.02
CA LEU A 15 -0.02 -6.21 -6.76
C LEU A 15 1.38 -6.68 -7.17
N VAL A 16 1.74 -7.91 -6.87
CA VAL A 16 3.06 -8.46 -7.20
C VAL A 16 3.30 -8.43 -8.71
N ASP A 17 2.30 -8.80 -9.51
CA ASP A 17 2.39 -8.79 -10.96
C ASP A 17 2.56 -7.37 -11.52
N ALA A 18 2.16 -6.36 -10.78
CA ALA A 18 2.37 -4.96 -11.14
C ALA A 18 3.71 -4.38 -10.64
N GLY A 19 4.55 -5.20 -9.99
CA GLY A 19 5.86 -4.79 -9.51
C GLY A 19 5.91 -4.35 -8.05
N VAL A 20 4.85 -4.57 -7.29
CA VAL A 20 4.79 -4.22 -5.86
C VAL A 20 5.49 -5.33 -5.05
N LYS A 21 6.46 -4.94 -4.22
CA LYS A 21 7.20 -5.90 -3.38
C LYS A 21 6.40 -6.23 -2.14
N GLU A 22 6.24 -7.52 -1.84
CA GLU A 22 5.59 -7.95 -0.60
C GLU A 22 6.53 -7.81 0.60
N LEU A 23 6.01 -7.26 1.70
CA LEU A 23 6.68 -7.21 2.98
C LEU A 23 6.09 -8.31 3.85
N LEU A 24 6.82 -9.39 4.02
CA LEU A 24 6.31 -10.60 4.69
C LEU A 24 6.75 -10.71 6.14
N THR A 25 7.80 -9.99 6.54
CA THR A 25 8.38 -10.03 7.87
C THR A 25 8.63 -8.63 8.42
N PRO A 26 8.75 -8.46 9.76
CA PRO A 26 9.16 -7.18 10.33
C PRO A 26 10.49 -6.67 9.78
N ASP A 27 11.44 -7.56 9.53
CA ASP A 27 12.74 -7.16 8.98
C ASP A 27 12.62 -6.58 7.57
N ASP A 28 11.72 -7.14 6.75
CA ASP A 28 11.43 -6.59 5.42
C ASP A 28 10.92 -5.15 5.52
N VAL A 29 10.04 -4.90 6.48
CA VAL A 29 9.49 -3.56 6.72
C VAL A 29 10.59 -2.60 7.14
N ASP A 30 11.40 -2.98 8.12
CA ASP A 30 12.47 -2.11 8.62
C ASP A 30 13.49 -1.79 7.53
N ALA A 31 13.84 -2.76 6.70
CA ALA A 31 14.78 -2.56 5.59
C ALA A 31 14.22 -1.55 4.58
N LEU A 32 12.91 -1.66 4.26
CA LEU A 32 12.28 -0.73 3.35
C LEU A 32 12.25 0.69 3.90
N MET A 33 11.92 0.84 5.18
CA MET A 33 11.77 2.16 5.80
C MET A 33 13.09 2.91 5.95
N LYS A 34 14.22 2.23 5.77
CA LYS A 34 15.56 2.85 5.78
C LYS A 34 15.97 3.37 4.42
N LYS A 35 15.26 3.02 3.36
CA LYS A 35 15.61 3.46 2.00
C LYS A 35 15.34 4.93 1.81
N GLU A 36 16.25 5.59 1.10
CA GLU A 36 16.07 6.96 0.66
C GLU A 36 15.12 7.03 -0.55
N GLY A 37 14.63 8.23 -0.84
CA GLY A 37 13.71 8.47 -1.93
C GLY A 37 12.27 8.29 -1.51
N THR A 38 11.39 8.13 -2.49
CA THR A 38 9.95 8.00 -2.25
C THR A 38 9.55 6.53 -2.17
N THR A 39 8.66 6.22 -1.24
CA THR A 39 8.19 4.86 -1.00
C THR A 39 6.67 4.87 -0.79
N LEU A 40 5.96 4.09 -1.61
CA LEU A 40 4.54 3.85 -1.41
C LEU A 40 4.37 2.50 -0.72
N VAL A 41 3.64 2.48 0.38
CA VAL A 41 3.25 1.23 1.05
C VAL A 41 1.74 1.06 0.94
N VAL A 42 1.32 -0.05 0.36
CA VAL A 42 -0.08 -0.43 0.23
C VAL A 42 -0.41 -1.40 1.36
N VAL A 43 -1.36 -1.04 2.21
CA VAL A 43 -1.93 -1.98 3.18
C VAL A 43 -3.03 -2.74 2.45
N ASN A 44 -2.71 -3.94 1.99
CA ASN A 44 -3.63 -4.79 1.24
C ASN A 44 -4.62 -5.48 2.17
N SER A 45 -5.73 -5.94 1.63
CA SER A 45 -6.80 -6.53 2.43
C SER A 45 -7.70 -7.40 1.56
N VAL A 46 -8.50 -8.26 2.19
CA VAL A 46 -9.53 -9.05 1.50
C VAL A 46 -10.82 -8.26 1.29
N CYS A 47 -10.91 -7.03 1.81
CA CYS A 47 -12.09 -6.18 1.71
C CYS A 47 -12.44 -5.90 0.24
N GLY A 48 -13.76 -5.75 -0.04
CA GLY A 48 -14.23 -5.35 -1.37
C GLY A 48 -13.65 -4.02 -1.84
N CYS A 49 -13.36 -3.09 -0.92
CA CYS A 49 -12.70 -1.82 -1.23
C CYS A 49 -11.29 -2.04 -1.79
N ALA A 50 -10.58 -3.06 -1.30
CA ALA A 50 -9.27 -3.41 -1.83
C ALA A 50 -9.38 -3.99 -3.23
N ALA A 51 -10.34 -4.88 -3.46
CA ALA A 51 -10.54 -5.53 -4.76
C ALA A 51 -11.02 -4.57 -5.84
N GLY A 52 -11.97 -3.69 -5.50
CA GLY A 52 -12.62 -2.82 -6.49
C GLY A 52 -11.95 -1.47 -6.67
N MET A 53 -11.15 -1.03 -5.71
CA MET A 53 -10.63 0.35 -5.67
C MET A 53 -9.14 0.41 -5.41
N ALA A 54 -8.67 -0.11 -4.26
CA ALA A 54 -7.29 0.08 -3.84
C ALA A 54 -6.29 -0.59 -4.78
N ARG A 55 -6.40 -1.91 -5.00
CA ARG A 55 -5.44 -2.60 -5.86
C ARG A 55 -5.48 -2.12 -7.31
N PRO A 56 -6.66 -2.05 -7.98
CA PRO A 56 -6.68 -1.53 -9.36
C PRO A 56 -6.26 -0.08 -9.45
N GLY A 57 -6.61 0.76 -8.48
CA GLY A 57 -6.22 2.16 -8.46
C GLY A 57 -4.70 2.34 -8.36
N VAL A 58 -4.06 1.58 -7.46
CA VAL A 58 -2.60 1.58 -7.33
C VAL A 58 -1.94 1.12 -8.62
N ASN A 59 -2.41 0.01 -9.18
CA ASN A 59 -1.82 -0.55 -10.41
C ASN A 59 -1.92 0.42 -11.58
N GLN A 60 -3.04 1.13 -11.68
CA GLN A 60 -3.24 2.15 -12.70
C GLN A 60 -2.30 3.34 -12.48
N ALA A 61 -2.18 3.83 -11.23
CA ALA A 61 -1.33 4.97 -10.91
C ALA A 61 0.15 4.67 -11.16
N LEU A 62 0.60 3.44 -10.96
CA LEU A 62 1.99 3.05 -11.18
C LEU A 62 2.42 3.08 -12.65
N LYS A 63 1.49 3.29 -13.57
CA LYS A 63 1.79 3.50 -15.00
C LYS A 63 2.15 4.95 -15.30
N ASN A 64 2.02 5.85 -14.33
CA ASN A 64 2.40 7.25 -14.49
C ASN A 64 3.91 7.39 -14.66
N ASP A 65 4.36 8.44 -15.38
CA ASP A 65 5.79 8.70 -15.58
C ASP A 65 6.49 8.99 -14.27
N LYS A 66 5.90 9.84 -13.42
CA LYS A 66 6.37 10.05 -12.05
C LYS A 66 5.72 9.04 -11.14
N LYS A 67 6.52 8.28 -10.43
CA LYS A 67 6.05 7.26 -9.49
C LYS A 67 7.08 7.07 -8.38
N PRO A 68 6.69 6.46 -7.25
CA PRO A 68 7.63 6.24 -6.15
C PRO A 68 8.81 5.34 -6.56
N ASP A 69 9.97 5.62 -5.96
CA ASP A 69 11.16 4.81 -6.19
C ASP A 69 10.98 3.39 -5.70
N ASN A 70 10.23 3.22 -4.61
CA ASN A 70 9.96 1.93 -4.02
C ASN A 70 8.44 1.78 -3.82
N VAL A 71 7.91 0.60 -4.16
CA VAL A 71 6.50 0.28 -3.95
C VAL A 71 6.42 -1.08 -3.28
N ALA A 72 5.73 -1.14 -2.15
CA ALA A 72 5.63 -2.37 -1.38
C ALA A 72 4.24 -2.51 -0.76
N SER A 73 3.92 -3.71 -0.28
CA SER A 73 2.65 -3.98 0.39
C SER A 73 2.84 -4.82 1.64
N VAL A 74 1.95 -4.62 2.62
CA VAL A 74 1.72 -5.53 3.73
C VAL A 74 0.29 -6.03 3.62
N PHE A 75 0.03 -7.28 3.98
CA PHE A 75 -1.32 -7.85 3.90
C PHE A 75 -1.97 -7.88 5.28
N ALA A 76 -2.84 -6.92 5.55
CA ALA A 76 -3.54 -6.82 6.83
C ALA A 76 -4.46 -8.03 7.04
N GLY A 77 -4.43 -8.58 8.25
CA GLY A 77 -5.21 -9.75 8.60
C GLY A 77 -4.57 -11.08 8.17
N GLN A 78 -3.45 -11.03 7.44
CA GLN A 78 -2.75 -12.22 6.98
C GLN A 78 -1.30 -12.24 7.47
N ASP A 79 -0.50 -11.25 7.11
CA ASP A 79 0.90 -11.12 7.54
C ASP A 79 0.93 -10.23 8.78
N LEU A 80 0.52 -10.80 9.92
CA LEU A 80 0.20 -10.03 11.12
C LEU A 80 1.39 -9.27 11.68
N GLU A 81 2.56 -9.91 11.75
CA GLU A 81 3.76 -9.29 12.32
C GLU A 81 4.29 -8.18 11.41
N ALA A 82 4.34 -8.40 10.10
CA ALA A 82 4.76 -7.38 9.14
C ALA A 82 3.82 -6.18 9.18
N THR A 83 2.51 -6.42 9.21
CA THR A 83 1.51 -5.34 9.28
C THR A 83 1.66 -4.54 10.57
N ALA A 84 1.81 -5.20 11.71
CA ALA A 84 2.00 -4.52 12.99
C ALA A 84 3.28 -3.69 12.99
N ARG A 85 4.36 -4.22 12.43
CA ARG A 85 5.63 -3.50 12.33
C ARG A 85 5.51 -2.26 11.45
N PHE A 86 4.84 -2.39 10.31
CA PHE A 86 4.58 -1.24 9.45
C PHE A 86 3.80 -0.16 10.20
N ARG A 87 2.73 -0.56 10.88
CA ARG A 87 1.90 0.38 11.65
C ARG A 87 2.67 1.07 12.78
N SER A 88 3.72 0.43 13.30
CA SER A 88 4.57 1.06 14.32
C SER A 88 5.37 2.25 13.78
N HIS A 89 5.55 2.34 12.46
CA HIS A 89 6.21 3.47 11.81
C HIS A 89 5.28 4.67 11.60
N ILE A 90 3.96 4.48 11.80
CA ILE A 90 2.95 5.53 11.71
C ILE A 90 2.03 5.49 12.94
N PRO A 91 2.58 5.65 14.17
CA PRO A 91 1.82 5.41 15.39
C PRO A 91 0.66 6.37 15.62
N ASP A 92 0.71 7.57 15.02
CA ASP A 92 -0.33 8.58 15.18
C ASP A 92 -1.50 8.38 14.21
N ILE A 93 -1.41 7.41 13.31
CA ILE A 93 -2.44 7.12 12.31
C ILE A 93 -3.27 5.92 12.79
N PRO A 94 -4.61 6.06 12.95
CA PRO A 94 -5.45 4.92 13.30
C PRO A 94 -5.37 3.80 12.25
N PRO A 95 -5.29 2.54 12.68
CA PRO A 95 -5.22 1.42 11.74
C PRO A 95 -6.44 1.38 10.81
N SER A 96 -6.20 1.19 9.54
CA SER A 96 -7.26 0.95 8.55
C SER A 96 -6.72 0.08 7.42
N SER A 97 -7.60 -0.68 6.77
CA SER A 97 -7.23 -1.52 5.63
C SER A 97 -8.43 -1.68 4.69
N PRO A 98 -8.25 -1.47 3.38
CA PRO A 98 -7.00 -1.05 2.74
C PRO A 98 -6.62 0.40 3.09
N SER A 99 -5.35 0.72 2.97
CA SER A 99 -4.87 2.09 3.10
C SER A 99 -3.56 2.25 2.31
N LEU A 100 -3.18 3.51 2.06
CA LEU A 100 -2.01 3.83 1.26
C LEU A 100 -1.18 4.87 2.00
N ALA A 101 0.12 4.66 2.06
CA ALA A 101 1.04 5.60 2.72
C ALA A 101 2.20 5.93 1.79
N LEU A 102 2.46 7.21 1.60
CA LEU A 102 3.60 7.68 0.81
C LEU A 102 4.63 8.32 1.73
N PHE A 103 5.87 7.84 1.63
CA PHE A 103 7.00 8.32 2.41
C PHE A 103 8.02 8.98 1.50
N LYS A 104 8.73 9.96 2.04
CA LYS A 104 9.91 10.54 1.39
C LYS A 104 11.04 10.56 2.40
N ASP A 105 12.13 9.84 2.07
CA ASP A 105 13.29 9.68 2.94
C ASP A 105 12.90 9.22 4.36
N GLY A 106 11.95 8.28 4.43
CA GLY A 106 11.46 7.70 5.68
C GLY A 106 10.39 8.50 6.41
N GLU A 107 10.03 9.69 5.92
CA GLU A 107 8.99 10.51 6.53
C GLU A 107 7.67 10.39 5.78
N LEU A 108 6.57 10.22 6.50
CA LEU A 108 5.23 10.17 5.92
C LEU A 108 4.86 11.53 5.36
N VAL A 109 4.60 11.60 4.05
CA VAL A 109 4.19 12.84 3.38
C VAL A 109 2.73 12.82 2.94
N PHE A 110 2.13 11.65 2.80
CA PHE A 110 0.72 11.52 2.45
C PHE A 110 0.16 10.18 2.91
N PHE A 111 -1.10 10.17 3.34
CA PHE A 111 -1.79 8.96 3.77
C PHE A 111 -3.24 8.96 3.28
N VAL A 112 -3.68 7.83 2.71
CA VAL A 112 -5.06 7.62 2.27
C VAL A 112 -5.67 6.53 3.14
N PRO A 113 -6.51 6.89 4.12
CA PRO A 113 -7.18 5.89 4.95
C PRO A 113 -8.32 5.20 4.20
N LYS A 114 -8.80 4.09 4.76
CA LYS A 114 -9.88 3.31 4.16
C LYS A 114 -11.09 4.14 3.78
N HIS A 115 -11.52 5.06 4.66
CA HIS A 115 -12.73 5.85 4.42
C HIS A 115 -12.58 6.80 3.22
N ARG A 116 -11.36 7.13 2.79
CA ARG A 116 -11.11 7.92 1.58
C ARG A 116 -10.98 7.05 0.34
N ILE A 117 -10.83 5.74 0.50
CA ILE A 117 -10.85 4.78 -0.60
C ILE A 117 -12.28 4.35 -0.89
N GLU A 118 -13.06 4.10 0.16
CA GLU A 118 -14.48 3.75 0.04
C GLU A 118 -15.24 4.85 -0.69
N GLY A 119 -16.15 4.46 -1.56
CA GLY A 119 -16.95 5.42 -2.31
C GLY A 119 -16.24 6.04 -3.51
N ARG A 120 -14.97 5.72 -3.73
CA ARG A 120 -14.23 6.12 -4.92
C ARG A 120 -14.17 4.94 -5.88
N ASP A 121 -14.09 5.21 -7.18
CA ASP A 121 -13.75 4.15 -8.14
C ASP A 121 -12.22 4.08 -8.31
N ALA A 122 -11.76 3.04 -9.00
CA ALA A 122 -10.33 2.84 -9.21
C ALA A 122 -9.71 4.01 -10.00
N ASN A 123 -10.43 4.55 -10.97
CA ASN A 123 -9.94 5.68 -11.76
C ASN A 123 -9.78 6.95 -10.92
N GLY A 124 -10.74 7.24 -10.05
CA GLY A 124 -10.68 8.40 -9.16
C GLY A 124 -9.52 8.30 -8.16
N LEU A 125 -9.34 7.11 -7.57
CA LEU A 125 -8.22 6.87 -6.67
C LEU A 125 -6.89 6.98 -7.40
N ALA A 126 -6.79 6.41 -8.60
CA ALA A 126 -5.58 6.50 -9.40
C ALA A 126 -5.22 7.95 -9.73
N ALA A 127 -6.22 8.78 -10.06
CA ALA A 127 -5.99 10.20 -10.33
C ALA A 127 -5.43 10.93 -9.11
N ASP A 128 -5.95 10.64 -7.91
CA ASP A 128 -5.44 11.21 -6.67
C ASP A 128 -3.98 10.79 -6.43
N LEU A 129 -3.67 9.51 -6.65
CA LEU A 129 -2.30 9.00 -6.48
C LEU A 129 -1.34 9.62 -7.49
N VAL A 130 -1.75 9.77 -8.74
CA VAL A 130 -0.93 10.43 -9.77
C VAL A 130 -0.63 11.86 -9.36
N GLY A 131 -1.62 12.59 -8.84
CA GLY A 131 -1.41 13.93 -8.32
C GLY A 131 -0.37 13.99 -7.23
N MET A 132 -0.39 13.01 -6.30
CA MET A 132 0.62 12.92 -5.24
C MET A 132 2.00 12.55 -5.80
N PHE A 133 2.07 11.63 -6.75
CA PHE A 133 3.33 11.26 -7.38
C PHE A 133 3.94 12.45 -8.12
N ASP A 134 3.13 13.23 -8.81
CA ASP A 134 3.59 14.44 -9.51
C ASP A 134 4.13 15.49 -8.52
N GLU A 135 3.58 15.54 -7.31
CA GLU A 135 4.01 16.50 -6.28
C GLU A 135 5.27 16.05 -5.54
N PHE A 136 5.34 14.78 -5.14
CA PHE A 136 6.39 14.29 -4.22
C PHE A 136 7.48 13.45 -4.91
N CYS A 137 7.18 12.86 -6.04
CA CYS A 137 8.12 12.04 -6.77
C CYS A 137 8.72 12.80 -7.96
#